data_251814fe7f7a1e9ef1ae74f50b1ae827
#
_entry.id   251814fe7f7a1e9ef1ae74f50b1ae827
#
_cell.length_a   1.000
_cell.length_b   1.000
_cell.length_c   1.000
_cell.angle_alpha   90.00
_cell.angle_beta   90.00
_cell.angle_gamma   90.00
#
_symmetry.space_group_name_H-M   'P 1'
#
loop_
_entity.id
_entity.type
_entity.pdbx_description
1 polymer ?
#
loop_
_entity_poly.entity_id
_entity_poly.type
_entity_poly.pdbx_seq_one_letter_code
_entity_poly.pdbx_strand_id
1 'polypeptide(L)'
;LLQVDGPFPAEHRVALGDRLYGCDDCQEVCPPNRRSDRAEPAADAPAEAEPEVDLVALLSSTDHELLARHGRWYIPRREPRYLRRNALVVLGNVADPGDPAVAAALRRCLSEADPLVRGHAVWAARRMGRGDLLTTLIDEDDPSVRVELAAPVAVRGAVQAPTAPR
;
A
#
# COMPACT_ATOMS: atom_id res chain seq x y z
N LEU A 1 5.82 -8.00 8.12
CA LEU A 1 5.28 -6.65 8.37
C LEU A 1 3.89 -6.45 7.75
N LEU A 2 3.66 -6.89 6.51
CA LEU A 2 2.36 -6.76 5.83
C LEU A 2 1.21 -7.46 6.56
N GLN A 3 1.52 -8.55 7.26
CA GLN A 3 0.56 -9.44 7.92
C GLN A 3 0.51 -9.25 9.46
N VAL A 4 1.10 -8.19 9.99
CA VAL A 4 1.03 -7.87 11.42
C VAL A 4 0.02 -6.76 11.69
N ASP A 5 -0.46 -6.67 12.92
CA ASP A 5 -1.35 -5.60 13.36
C ASP A 5 -0.57 -4.29 13.67
N GLY A 6 -1.30 -3.21 13.89
CA GLY A 6 -0.73 -1.90 14.18
C GLY A 6 -0.21 -1.12 12.97
N PRO A 7 0.51 -0.02 13.20
CA PRO A 7 1.07 0.81 12.16
C PRO A 7 2.21 0.11 11.42
N PHE A 8 2.34 0.36 10.13
CA PHE A 8 3.48 -0.11 9.36
C PHE A 8 4.70 0.76 9.72
N PRO A 9 5.83 0.16 10.17
CA PRO A 9 7.00 0.92 10.62
C PRO A 9 7.54 1.84 9.52
N ALA A 10 7.81 3.10 9.87
CA ALA A 10 8.18 4.14 8.92
C ALA A 10 9.46 3.81 8.13
N GLU A 11 10.44 3.20 8.79
CA GLU A 11 11.74 2.79 8.23
C GLU A 11 11.63 1.73 7.13
N HIS A 12 10.52 0.99 7.08
CA HIS A 12 10.30 -0.07 6.08
C HIS A 12 9.35 0.33 4.96
N ARG A 13 8.64 1.46 5.07
CA ARG A 13 7.59 1.85 4.12
C ARG A 13 8.13 2.04 2.70
N VAL A 14 9.28 2.69 2.56
CA VAL A 14 9.91 2.92 1.25
C VAL A 14 10.41 1.61 0.65
N ALA A 15 11.05 0.77 1.45
CA ALA A 15 11.58 -0.51 1.02
C ALA A 15 10.48 -1.53 0.63
N LEU A 16 9.24 -1.31 1.07
CA LEU A 16 8.11 -2.14 0.66
C LEU A 16 7.88 -2.11 -0.85
N GLY A 17 8.16 -0.96 -1.50
CA GLY A 17 7.96 -0.81 -2.95
C GLY A 17 6.49 -0.93 -3.33
N ASP A 18 6.18 -1.84 -4.25
CA ASP A 18 4.85 -2.12 -4.80
C ASP A 18 4.14 -3.33 -4.15
N ARG A 19 4.73 -3.94 -3.13
CA ARG A 19 4.22 -5.17 -2.52
C ARG A 19 3.04 -4.89 -1.60
N LEU A 20 1.84 -5.25 -2.06
CA LEU A 20 0.61 -5.08 -1.27
C LEU A 20 0.42 -6.20 -0.24
N TYR A 21 0.73 -7.44 -0.63
CA TYR A 21 0.54 -8.65 0.17
C TYR A 21 1.58 -9.70 -0.19
N GLY A 22 2.14 -10.36 0.83
CA GLY A 22 3.21 -11.34 0.63
C GLY A 22 4.55 -10.69 0.28
N CYS A 23 5.57 -11.50 0.26
CA CYS A 23 6.90 -11.15 -0.21
C CYS A 23 7.59 -12.46 -0.57
N ASP A 24 7.83 -12.68 -1.85
CA ASP A 24 8.43 -13.90 -2.37
C ASP A 24 9.94 -13.76 -2.64
N ASP A 25 10.57 -12.65 -2.23
CA ASP A 25 12.00 -12.36 -2.46
C ASP A 25 12.90 -13.55 -2.05
N CYS A 26 12.59 -14.19 -0.92
CA CYS A 26 13.35 -15.38 -0.47
C CYS A 26 13.13 -16.61 -1.36
N GLN A 27 12.00 -16.71 -2.02
CA GLN A 27 11.69 -17.79 -2.97
C GLN A 27 12.35 -17.52 -4.32
N GLU A 28 12.33 -16.28 -4.78
CA GLU A 28 12.95 -15.86 -6.05
C GLU A 28 14.47 -16.10 -6.06
N VAL A 29 15.14 -15.86 -4.93
CA VAL A 29 16.59 -16.06 -4.83
C VAL A 29 16.96 -17.50 -4.47
N CYS A 30 15.99 -18.35 -4.13
CA CYS A 30 16.22 -19.73 -3.69
C CYS A 30 16.76 -20.60 -4.84
N PRO A 31 17.95 -21.24 -4.71
CA PRO A 31 18.51 -22.05 -5.79
C PRO A 31 17.61 -23.20 -6.29
N PRO A 32 16.87 -23.94 -5.43
CA PRO A 32 15.86 -24.90 -5.88
C PRO A 32 14.77 -24.28 -6.74
N ASN A 33 14.19 -23.14 -6.34
CA ASN A 33 13.09 -22.48 -7.08
C ASN A 33 13.54 -21.98 -8.44
N ARG A 34 14.75 -21.42 -8.56
CA ARG A 34 15.31 -21.01 -9.86
C ARG A 34 15.37 -22.13 -10.91
N ARG A 35 15.36 -23.39 -10.48
CA ARG A 35 15.27 -24.54 -11.39
C ARG A 35 13.82 -24.79 -11.82
N SER A 36 12.88 -24.57 -10.92
CA SER A 36 11.44 -24.70 -11.20
C SER A 36 10.93 -23.57 -12.11
N ASP A 37 11.44 -22.35 -11.94
CA ASP A 37 11.06 -21.19 -12.76
C ASP A 37 11.48 -21.31 -14.23
N ARG A 38 12.46 -22.22 -14.51
CA ARG A 38 12.87 -22.57 -15.88
C ARG A 38 12.03 -23.70 -16.49
N ALA A 39 11.21 -24.37 -15.68
CA ALA A 39 10.22 -25.30 -16.17
C ALA A 39 9.02 -24.50 -16.71
N GLU A 40 8.35 -25.04 -17.74
CA GLU A 40 7.14 -24.39 -18.27
C GLU A 40 6.15 -24.13 -17.13
N PRO A 41 5.43 -22.97 -17.15
CA PRO A 41 4.43 -22.68 -16.17
C PRO A 41 3.46 -23.84 -16.07
N ALA A 42 3.20 -24.31 -14.83
CA ALA A 42 2.21 -25.35 -14.62
C ALA A 42 0.89 -24.89 -15.23
N ALA A 43 0.28 -25.74 -16.07
CA ALA A 43 -0.99 -25.47 -16.75
C ALA A 43 -2.17 -25.18 -15.78
N ASP A 44 -1.94 -25.30 -14.48
CA ASP A 44 -2.91 -25.23 -13.41
C ASP A 44 -2.80 -23.95 -12.55
N ALA A 45 -2.27 -22.84 -13.09
CA ALA A 45 -2.43 -21.56 -12.38
C ALA A 45 -3.94 -21.29 -12.25
N PRO A 46 -4.47 -21.05 -11.02
CA PRO A 46 -5.89 -20.78 -10.85
C PRO A 46 -6.29 -19.62 -11.77
N ALA A 47 -7.33 -19.83 -12.60
CA ALA A 47 -7.87 -18.81 -13.52
C ALA A 47 -8.31 -17.51 -12.80
N GLU A 48 -8.39 -17.55 -11.48
CA GLU A 48 -8.80 -16.45 -10.61
C GLU A 48 -7.59 -15.71 -9.95
N ALA A 49 -6.35 -16.03 -10.31
CA ALA A 49 -5.18 -15.32 -9.78
C ALA A 49 -5.07 -13.94 -10.44
N GLU A 50 -5.33 -12.90 -9.68
CA GLU A 50 -5.09 -11.51 -10.09
C GLU A 50 -3.66 -11.13 -9.66
N PRO A 51 -2.70 -10.99 -10.59
CA PRO A 51 -1.32 -10.64 -10.25
C PRO A 51 -1.19 -9.17 -9.83
N GLU A 52 -2.14 -8.33 -10.20
CA GLU A 52 -2.17 -6.91 -9.92
C GLU A 52 -3.45 -6.52 -9.21
N VAL A 53 -3.35 -5.55 -8.29
CA VAL A 53 -4.48 -5.01 -7.55
C VAL A 53 -4.59 -3.51 -7.81
N ASP A 54 -5.77 -3.07 -8.27
CA ASP A 54 -6.08 -1.65 -8.35
C ASP A 54 -6.20 -1.05 -6.94
N LEU A 55 -5.20 -0.25 -6.56
CA LEU A 55 -5.13 0.36 -5.23
C LEU A 55 -6.24 1.39 -4.99
N VAL A 56 -6.65 2.13 -6.02
CA VAL A 56 -7.72 3.13 -5.93
C VAL A 56 -9.06 2.44 -5.70
N ALA A 57 -9.33 1.38 -6.44
CA ALA A 57 -10.52 0.56 -6.25
C ALA A 57 -10.52 -0.09 -4.85
N LEU A 58 -9.39 -0.65 -4.40
CA LEU A 58 -9.25 -1.24 -3.08
C LEU A 58 -9.54 -0.22 -1.97
N LEU A 59 -8.94 0.97 -2.03
CA LEU A 59 -9.15 2.03 -1.04
C LEU A 59 -10.58 2.59 -1.07
N SER A 60 -11.31 2.38 -2.17
CA SER A 60 -12.70 2.82 -2.34
C SER A 60 -13.73 1.80 -1.88
N SER A 61 -13.30 0.54 -1.72
CA SER A 61 -14.19 -0.58 -1.39
C SER A 61 -14.63 -0.54 0.07
N THR A 62 -15.83 -1.03 0.33
CA THR A 62 -16.34 -1.27 1.69
C THR A 62 -15.58 -2.42 2.35
N ASP A 63 -15.70 -2.55 3.66
CA ASP A 63 -15.09 -3.66 4.42
C ASP A 63 -15.60 -5.02 3.94
N HIS A 64 -16.88 -5.10 3.64
CA HIS A 64 -17.51 -6.32 3.13
C HIS A 64 -16.92 -6.73 1.77
N GLU A 65 -16.79 -5.79 0.83
CA GLU A 65 -16.20 -6.04 -0.49
C GLU A 65 -14.73 -6.45 -0.39
N LEU A 66 -13.96 -5.78 0.47
CA LEU A 66 -12.55 -6.13 0.71
C LEU A 66 -12.40 -7.56 1.24
N LEU A 67 -13.23 -7.95 2.21
CA LEU A 67 -13.19 -9.31 2.75
C LEU A 67 -13.73 -10.35 1.77
N ALA A 68 -14.70 -10.02 0.94
CA ALA A 68 -15.19 -10.91 -0.09
C ALA A 68 -14.12 -11.20 -1.15
N ARG A 69 -13.40 -10.16 -1.61
CA ARG A 69 -12.38 -10.28 -2.66
C ARG A 69 -11.04 -10.81 -2.13
N HIS A 70 -10.59 -10.29 -1.00
CA HIS A 70 -9.26 -10.55 -0.46
C HIS A 70 -9.26 -11.36 0.85
N GLY A 71 -10.40 -11.83 1.32
CA GLY A 71 -10.53 -12.53 2.59
C GLY A 71 -9.81 -13.89 2.67
N ARG A 72 -9.31 -14.41 1.54
CA ARG A 72 -8.39 -15.56 1.49
C ARG A 72 -6.98 -15.22 1.98
N TRP A 73 -6.60 -13.95 1.94
CA TRP A 73 -5.33 -13.50 2.46
C TRP A 73 -5.34 -13.51 4.00
N TYR A 74 -4.20 -13.70 4.61
CA TYR A 74 -4.09 -13.51 6.04
C TYR A 74 -4.15 -12.02 6.38
N ILE A 75 -5.27 -11.61 6.91
CA ILE A 75 -5.52 -10.25 7.40
C ILE A 75 -5.63 -10.33 8.91
N PRO A 76 -4.80 -9.61 9.70
CA PRO A 76 -4.87 -9.66 11.16
C PRO A 76 -6.30 -9.42 11.66
N ARG A 77 -6.81 -10.31 12.49
CA ARG A 77 -8.19 -10.31 13.02
C ARG A 77 -9.30 -10.17 11.97
N ARG A 78 -8.97 -10.37 10.69
CA ARG A 78 -9.86 -10.09 9.54
C ARG A 78 -10.34 -8.63 9.48
N GLU A 79 -9.51 -7.69 9.96
CA GLU A 79 -9.81 -6.25 9.93
C GLU A 79 -9.27 -5.61 8.63
N PRO A 80 -10.13 -5.16 7.70
CA PRO A 80 -9.73 -4.57 6.41
C PRO A 80 -8.85 -3.34 6.52
N ARG A 81 -8.85 -2.67 7.68
CA ARG A 81 -7.97 -1.53 7.95
C ARG A 81 -6.50 -1.82 7.67
N TYR A 82 -6.04 -3.04 7.93
CA TYR A 82 -4.65 -3.42 7.68
C TYR A 82 -4.35 -3.58 6.19
N LEU A 83 -5.33 -3.97 5.41
CA LEU A 83 -5.19 -4.01 3.96
C LEU A 83 -5.16 -2.58 3.38
N ARG A 84 -6.04 -1.68 3.86
CA ARG A 84 -5.99 -0.25 3.50
C ARG A 84 -4.67 0.40 3.91
N ARG A 85 -4.16 0.07 5.11
CA ARG A 85 -2.84 0.52 5.57
C ARG A 85 -1.75 0.15 4.57
N ASN A 86 -1.68 -1.12 4.16
CA ASN A 86 -0.69 -1.60 3.20
C ASN A 86 -0.87 -0.90 1.84
N ALA A 87 -2.10 -0.78 1.35
CA ALA A 87 -2.42 -0.11 0.09
C ALA A 87 -1.98 1.35 0.08
N LEU A 88 -2.12 2.07 1.19
CA LEU A 88 -1.66 3.46 1.31
C LEU A 88 -0.15 3.57 1.26
N VAL A 89 0.59 2.63 1.87
CA VAL A 89 2.05 2.60 1.77
C VAL A 89 2.49 2.35 0.33
N VAL A 90 1.90 1.37 -0.35
CA VAL A 90 2.19 1.10 -1.75
C VAL A 90 1.82 2.30 -2.63
N LEU A 91 0.63 2.87 -2.43
CA LEU A 91 0.18 4.06 -3.18
C LEU A 91 1.20 5.21 -3.09
N GLY A 92 1.70 5.52 -1.89
CA GLY A 92 2.73 6.53 -1.68
C GLY A 92 4.04 6.24 -2.41
N ASN A 93 4.36 4.95 -2.61
CA ASN A 93 5.57 4.53 -3.31
C ASN A 93 5.44 4.56 -4.83
N VAL A 94 4.29 4.18 -5.40
CA VAL A 94 4.21 3.89 -6.84
C VAL A 94 3.24 4.76 -7.62
N ALA A 95 2.18 5.31 -7.00
CA ALA A 95 1.12 6.00 -7.72
C ALA A 95 1.59 7.34 -8.31
N ASP A 96 0.95 7.77 -9.41
CA ASP A 96 1.18 9.10 -9.97
C ASP A 96 0.56 10.17 -9.06
N PRO A 97 1.36 11.12 -8.54
CA PRO A 97 0.84 12.22 -7.72
C PRO A 97 -0.10 13.17 -8.47
N GLY A 98 -0.03 13.19 -9.81
CA GLY A 98 -0.90 14.00 -10.67
C GLY A 98 -2.27 13.37 -10.96
N ASP A 99 -2.46 12.09 -10.67
CA ASP A 99 -3.71 11.39 -10.94
C ASP A 99 -4.85 11.88 -10.02
N PRO A 100 -5.95 12.41 -10.60
CA PRO A 100 -7.10 12.88 -9.82
C PRO A 100 -7.80 11.75 -9.04
N ALA A 101 -7.78 10.51 -9.51
CA ALA A 101 -8.36 9.36 -8.82
C ALA A 101 -7.56 9.02 -7.55
N VAL A 102 -6.23 9.06 -7.64
CA VAL A 102 -5.32 8.91 -6.49
C VAL A 102 -5.56 10.03 -5.47
N ALA A 103 -5.66 11.28 -5.92
CA ALA A 103 -5.95 12.40 -5.03
C ALA A 103 -7.32 12.27 -4.33
N ALA A 104 -8.34 11.79 -5.03
CA ALA A 104 -9.67 11.53 -4.45
C ALA A 104 -9.63 10.39 -3.42
N ALA A 105 -8.92 9.30 -3.71
CA ALA A 105 -8.72 8.20 -2.76
C ALA A 105 -8.00 8.67 -1.49
N LEU A 106 -6.93 9.46 -1.63
CA LEU A 106 -6.21 10.03 -0.48
C LEU A 106 -7.12 10.93 0.37
N ARG A 107 -7.87 11.87 -0.24
CA ARG A 107 -8.80 12.74 0.52
C ARG A 107 -9.80 11.93 1.33
N ARG A 108 -10.35 10.87 0.77
CA ARG A 108 -11.26 9.98 1.48
C ARG A 108 -10.57 9.32 2.67
N CYS A 109 -9.37 8.74 2.47
CA CYS A 109 -8.62 8.12 3.54
C CYS A 109 -8.15 9.10 4.63
N LEU A 110 -7.88 10.35 4.27
CA LEU A 110 -7.56 11.44 5.22
C LEU A 110 -8.77 11.84 6.09
N SER A 111 -10.00 11.52 5.65
CA SER A 111 -11.24 11.81 6.38
C SER A 111 -11.81 10.57 7.11
N GLU A 112 -11.11 9.43 7.07
CA GLU A 112 -11.56 8.21 7.73
C GLU A 112 -11.57 8.35 9.26
N ALA A 113 -12.52 7.68 9.91
CA ALA A 113 -12.60 7.66 11.37
C ALA A 113 -11.43 6.91 12.02
N ASP A 114 -10.83 5.94 11.30
CA ASP A 114 -9.73 5.14 11.80
C ASP A 114 -8.38 5.89 11.71
N PRO A 115 -7.74 6.21 12.84
CA PRO A 115 -6.47 6.94 12.85
C PRO A 115 -5.33 6.16 12.18
N LEU A 116 -5.39 4.82 12.16
CA LEU A 116 -4.40 4.00 11.45
C LEU A 116 -4.44 4.31 9.94
N VAL A 117 -5.64 4.38 9.37
CA VAL A 117 -5.82 4.68 7.94
C VAL A 117 -5.44 6.14 7.67
N ARG A 118 -5.93 7.08 8.50
CA ARG A 118 -5.58 8.52 8.33
C ARG A 118 -4.08 8.76 8.40
N GLY A 119 -3.38 8.19 9.39
CA GLY A 119 -1.93 8.38 9.54
C GLY A 119 -1.14 7.87 8.33
N HIS A 120 -1.51 6.71 7.78
CA HIS A 120 -0.86 6.19 6.58
C HIS A 120 -1.22 6.99 5.33
N ALA A 121 -2.42 7.58 5.25
CA ALA A 121 -2.79 8.51 4.18
C ALA A 121 -1.98 9.81 4.27
N VAL A 122 -1.70 10.33 5.47
CA VAL A 122 -0.78 11.46 5.69
C VAL A 122 0.60 11.15 5.15
N TRP A 123 1.16 9.99 5.53
CA TRP A 123 2.46 9.56 5.02
C TRP A 123 2.49 9.46 3.50
N ALA A 124 1.48 8.82 2.91
CA ALA A 124 1.37 8.66 1.45
C ALA A 124 1.30 10.01 0.72
N ALA A 125 0.45 10.93 1.19
CA ALA A 125 0.32 12.26 0.62
C ALA A 125 1.66 13.03 0.68
N ARG A 126 2.35 12.99 1.82
CA ARG A 126 3.67 13.64 1.98
C ARG A 126 4.75 12.99 1.12
N ARG A 127 4.75 11.65 1.03
CA ARG A 127 5.68 10.90 0.19
C ARG A 127 5.57 11.28 -1.29
N MET A 128 4.35 11.58 -1.74
CA MET A 128 4.04 11.99 -3.10
C MET A 128 4.20 13.50 -3.34
N GLY A 129 4.55 14.29 -2.33
CA GLY A 129 4.63 15.74 -2.43
C GLY A 129 3.28 16.45 -2.46
N ARG A 130 2.19 15.77 -2.04
CA ARG A 130 0.81 16.26 -2.02
C ARG A 130 0.41 16.81 -0.65
N GLY A 131 1.27 17.68 -0.10
CA GLY A 131 0.98 18.40 1.15
C GLY A 131 -0.28 19.30 1.07
N ASP A 132 -0.69 19.67 -0.14
CA ASP A 132 -1.95 20.39 -0.42
C ASP A 132 -3.20 19.64 0.10
N LEU A 133 -3.14 18.31 0.17
CA LEU A 133 -4.25 17.48 0.65
C LEU A 133 -4.38 17.46 2.18
N LEU A 134 -3.37 17.91 2.92
CA LEU A 134 -3.34 17.82 4.38
C LEU A 134 -4.03 19.00 5.09
N THR A 135 -4.53 19.97 4.34
CA THR A 135 -5.19 21.17 4.89
C THR A 135 -6.44 20.85 5.70
N THR A 136 -7.06 19.70 5.49
CA THR A 136 -8.22 19.22 6.27
C THR A 136 -7.87 18.70 7.66
N LEU A 137 -6.57 18.49 7.96
CA LEU A 137 -6.08 17.94 9.23
C LEU A 137 -5.41 19.00 10.13
N ILE A 138 -5.76 20.28 9.97
CA ILE A 138 -5.20 21.38 10.77
C ILE A 138 -5.53 21.16 12.28
N ASP A 139 -6.73 20.68 12.57
CA ASP A 139 -7.23 20.43 13.92
C ASP A 139 -7.25 18.93 14.27
N GLU A 140 -6.30 18.15 13.75
CA GLU A 140 -6.22 16.72 14.05
C GLU A 140 -5.87 16.48 15.53
N ASP A 141 -6.72 15.73 16.23
CA ASP A 141 -6.59 15.46 17.66
C ASP A 141 -5.89 14.14 17.98
N ASP A 142 -5.89 13.18 17.06
CA ASP A 142 -5.30 11.87 17.32
C ASP A 142 -3.76 11.96 17.38
N PRO A 143 -3.15 11.53 18.50
CA PRO A 143 -1.70 11.62 18.69
C PRO A 143 -0.89 10.87 17.63
N SER A 144 -1.37 9.72 17.13
CA SER A 144 -0.66 8.91 16.15
C SER A 144 -0.64 9.58 14.78
N VAL A 145 -1.74 10.24 14.39
CA VAL A 145 -1.83 11.00 13.13
C VAL A 145 -0.97 12.27 13.22
N ARG A 146 -0.96 12.94 14.37
CA ARG A 146 -0.09 14.11 14.61
C ARG A 146 1.38 13.77 14.51
N VAL A 147 1.79 12.59 14.97
CA VAL A 147 3.17 12.09 14.78
C VAL A 147 3.48 11.95 13.28
N GLU A 148 2.57 11.41 12.49
CA GLU A 148 2.77 11.29 11.04
C GLU A 148 2.81 12.65 10.33
N LEU A 149 2.01 13.63 10.78
CA LEU A 149 2.05 15.01 10.29
C LEU A 149 3.39 15.71 10.56
N ALA A 150 4.03 15.42 11.69
CA ALA A 150 5.30 16.01 12.11
C ALA A 150 6.53 15.25 11.60
N ALA A 151 6.42 13.95 11.35
CA ALA A 151 7.54 13.08 11.00
C ALA A 151 8.22 13.52 9.68
N PRO A 152 9.56 13.44 9.56
CA PRO A 152 10.23 13.68 8.28
C PRO A 152 9.84 12.58 7.28
N VAL A 153 9.43 12.99 6.07
CA VAL A 153 9.13 12.07 4.97
C VAL A 153 9.92 12.52 3.74
N ALA A 154 10.75 11.63 3.21
CA ALA A 154 11.41 11.88 1.94
C ALA A 154 10.38 11.91 0.80
N VAL A 155 10.20 13.05 0.17
CA VAL A 155 9.35 13.19 -1.02
C VAL A 155 9.94 12.35 -2.14
N ARG A 156 9.12 11.57 -2.82
CA ARG A 156 9.53 10.83 -4.00
C ARG A 156 9.82 11.84 -5.13
N GLY A 157 11.04 11.84 -5.67
CA GLY A 157 11.36 12.63 -6.87
C GLY A 157 10.48 12.20 -8.06
N ALA A 158 10.28 13.10 -9.03
CA ALA A 158 9.56 12.76 -10.25
C ALA A 158 10.13 11.45 -10.81
N VAL A 159 9.26 10.48 -11.06
CA VAL A 159 9.58 9.11 -11.43
C VAL A 159 10.51 9.13 -12.63
N GLN A 160 11.76 8.70 -12.45
CA GLN A 160 12.50 8.11 -13.57
C GLN A 160 11.75 6.82 -13.92
N ALA A 161 11.21 6.77 -15.15
CA ALA A 161 10.61 5.56 -15.67
C ALA A 161 11.57 4.37 -15.44
N PRO A 162 11.08 3.20 -15.02
CA PRO A 162 11.93 2.05 -14.83
C PRO A 162 12.69 1.77 -16.13
N THR A 163 14.01 1.86 -16.06
CA THR A 163 14.87 1.38 -17.15
C THR A 163 14.63 -0.11 -17.26
N ALA A 164 14.09 -0.54 -18.40
CA ALA A 164 13.89 -1.94 -18.70
C ALA A 164 15.21 -2.71 -18.47
N PRO A 165 15.18 -3.87 -17.83
CA PRO A 165 16.36 -4.69 -17.65
C PRO A 165 16.88 -5.13 -19.02
N ARG A 166 18.20 -5.01 -19.23
CA ARG A 166 18.91 -5.52 -20.42
C ARG A 166 19.00 -7.04 -20.34
#